data_fe7d3a064133862bf56096143e942b70
#
_entry.id   fe7d3a064133862bf56096143e942b70
#
_cell.length_a   1.000
_cell.length_b   1.000
_cell.length_c   1.000
_cell.angle_alpha   90.00
_cell.angle_beta   90.00
_cell.angle_gamma   90.00
#
_symmetry.space_group_name_H-M   'P 1'
#
loop_
_entity.id
_entity.type
_entity.pdbx_description
1 polymer ?
#
loop_
_entity_poly.entity_id
_entity_poly.type
_entity_poly.pdbx_seq_one_letter_code
_entity_poly.pdbx_strand_id
1 'polypeptide(L)'
;MILLFFLLAFSMPIFAQNLPYPEIHDLEANDIFFNQYTVAVANSRKTIAVYDSSADITPEFYTYRVKAEDTILSIAARCCIPYDALVTLNRIASADEDITGKLIILPSLPALYVYKKPESTLENLIANYVDQVASPFKGFEFPVFTAPQQVSFVYCLPNALFDGTARSFFFQPYYRYPLDTGWVSSPFGMRRDPFTGRNSYHSGIDIAAPRGTPVHVIAGGVVTEVAYNNILGKHIIVQHKDGRESVYGHLSQAFVVVGETVKSGKTIGAVGSTGRSTGNHLHLEIRESHIALDPAKFLKNR
;
A
#
# COMPACT_ATOMS: atom_id res chain seq x y z
N MET A 1 10.87 -19.18 58.55
CA MET A 1 10.55 -17.76 58.24
C MET A 1 10.63 -17.64 56.74
N ILE A 2 9.48 -17.89 56.05
CA ILE A 2 9.38 -17.94 54.58
C ILE A 2 8.90 -16.58 54.12
N LEU A 3 9.75 -15.85 53.39
CA LEU A 3 9.45 -14.53 52.83
C LEU A 3 8.68 -14.72 51.51
N LEU A 4 7.39 -14.40 51.55
CA LEU A 4 6.49 -14.41 50.37
C LEU A 4 6.76 -13.11 49.59
N PHE A 5 7.37 -13.23 48.39
CA PHE A 5 7.45 -12.12 47.41
C PHE A 5 6.08 -12.01 46.69
N PHE A 6 5.34 -10.96 47.03
CA PHE A 6 4.19 -10.52 46.26
C PHE A 6 4.70 -9.87 44.95
N LEU A 7 4.55 -10.56 43.82
CA LEU A 7 4.66 -9.94 42.51
C LEU A 7 3.45 -9.03 42.30
N LEU A 8 3.63 -7.74 42.52
CA LEU A 8 2.69 -6.71 42.03
C LEU A 8 2.79 -6.66 40.50
N ALA A 9 1.83 -7.29 39.82
CA ALA A 9 1.61 -7.06 38.41
C ALA A 9 1.11 -5.61 38.25
N PHE A 10 1.99 -4.71 37.89
CA PHE A 10 1.59 -3.38 37.41
C PHE A 10 0.84 -3.58 36.10
N SER A 11 -0.50 -3.48 36.15
CA SER A 11 -1.32 -3.27 34.98
C SER A 11 -0.92 -1.91 34.39
N MET A 12 -0.19 -1.93 33.27
CA MET A 12 0.09 -0.70 32.52
C MET A 12 -1.25 -0.05 32.14
N PRO A 13 -1.40 1.27 32.33
CA PRO A 13 -2.63 1.95 31.97
C PRO A 13 -2.86 1.84 30.45
N ILE A 14 -4.13 1.68 30.07
CA ILE A 14 -4.64 1.55 28.69
C ILE A 14 -4.17 2.67 27.75
N PHE A 15 -3.63 3.77 28.29
CA PHE A 15 -3.05 4.90 27.54
C PHE A 15 -1.77 4.59 26.74
N ALA A 16 -1.16 3.40 26.90
CA ALA A 16 0.10 3.05 26.23
C ALA A 16 -0.09 2.51 24.78
N GLN A 17 -1.31 2.46 24.27
CA GLN A 17 -1.59 1.87 22.93
C GLN A 17 -1.86 2.90 21.83
N ASN A 18 -2.04 4.18 22.15
CA ASN A 18 -2.36 5.22 21.17
C ASN A 18 -1.18 6.16 20.91
N LEU A 19 -1.11 6.71 19.70
CA LEU A 19 -0.21 7.81 19.38
C LEU A 19 -0.58 9.04 20.23
N PRO A 20 0.40 9.91 20.59
CA PRO A 20 0.15 11.09 21.44
C PRO A 20 -0.52 12.24 20.67
N TYR A 21 -1.18 11.98 19.56
CA TYR A 21 -1.84 12.97 18.72
C TYR A 21 -3.36 12.86 18.86
N PRO A 22 -4.12 13.99 18.81
CA PRO A 22 -5.57 13.97 18.81
C PRO A 22 -6.09 13.12 17.65
N GLU A 23 -7.07 12.22 17.93
CA GLU A 23 -7.70 11.39 16.91
C GLU A 23 -8.94 12.09 16.35
N ILE A 24 -8.94 12.34 15.05
CA ILE A 24 -10.08 12.83 14.28
C ILE A 24 -10.94 11.62 13.93
N HIS A 25 -12.23 11.65 14.26
CA HIS A 25 -13.15 10.56 13.98
C HIS A 25 -13.86 10.74 12.64
N ASP A 26 -14.11 11.98 12.25
CA ASP A 26 -14.75 12.34 10.99
C ASP A 26 -14.05 13.53 10.32
N LEU A 27 -13.75 13.41 9.02
CA LEU A 27 -13.18 14.51 8.24
C LEU A 27 -14.27 15.50 7.79
N GLU A 28 -15.08 15.97 8.76
CA GLU A 28 -16.21 16.86 8.56
C GLU A 28 -16.25 17.98 9.61
N ALA A 29 -16.98 19.05 9.34
CA ALA A 29 -17.03 20.24 10.18
C ALA A 29 -17.69 20.03 11.57
N ASN A 30 -18.34 18.90 11.80
CA ASN A 30 -18.91 18.52 13.10
C ASN A 30 -17.87 17.92 14.06
N ASP A 31 -16.69 17.50 13.57
CA ASP A 31 -15.59 16.99 14.41
C ASP A 31 -14.74 18.15 14.92
N ILE A 32 -14.57 18.23 16.25
CA ILE A 32 -13.84 19.32 16.92
C ILE A 32 -12.36 19.28 16.53
N PHE A 33 -11.74 18.10 16.50
CA PHE A 33 -10.32 17.97 16.15
C PHE A 33 -10.08 18.19 14.67
N PHE A 34 -11.04 17.86 13.79
CA PHE A 34 -10.94 18.21 12.39
C PHE A 34 -11.00 19.73 12.16
N ASN A 35 -11.84 20.45 12.91
CA ASN A 35 -11.86 21.91 12.86
C ASN A 35 -10.54 22.53 13.34
N GLN A 36 -9.97 22.02 14.44
CA GLN A 36 -8.65 22.46 14.92
C GLN A 36 -7.56 22.18 13.88
N TYR A 37 -7.55 20.99 13.30
CA TYR A 37 -6.65 20.59 12.24
C TYR A 37 -6.73 21.51 11.01
N THR A 38 -7.93 21.83 10.54
CA THR A 38 -8.12 22.73 9.36
C THR A 38 -7.59 24.14 9.62
N VAL A 39 -7.75 24.63 10.85
CA VAL A 39 -7.15 25.91 11.27
C VAL A 39 -5.62 25.82 11.29
N ALA A 40 -5.05 24.74 11.83
CA ALA A 40 -3.61 24.50 11.84
C ALA A 40 -3.03 24.44 10.41
N VAL A 41 -3.71 23.75 9.49
CA VAL A 41 -3.32 23.72 8.06
C VAL A 41 -3.36 25.11 7.44
N ALA A 42 -4.42 25.89 7.70
CA ALA A 42 -4.53 27.26 7.19
C ALA A 42 -3.42 28.18 7.73
N ASN A 43 -3.08 28.05 9.00
CA ASN A 43 -1.98 28.81 9.62
C ASN A 43 -0.63 28.41 9.03
N SER A 44 -0.34 27.12 8.89
CA SER A 44 0.88 26.63 8.24
C SER A 44 1.04 27.18 6.84
N ARG A 45 -0.03 27.20 6.04
CA ARG A 45 -0.03 27.79 4.68
C ARG A 45 0.25 29.28 4.68
N LYS A 46 -0.32 30.05 5.64
CA LYS A 46 -0.05 31.48 5.78
C LYS A 46 1.42 31.71 6.14
N THR A 47 1.97 30.92 7.08
CA THR A 47 3.36 31.02 7.47
C THR A 47 4.29 30.75 6.29
N ILE A 48 4.01 29.72 5.48
CA ILE A 48 4.77 29.42 4.27
C ILE A 48 4.66 30.58 3.24
N ALA A 49 3.48 31.18 3.06
CA ALA A 49 3.25 32.23 2.07
C ALA A 49 3.95 33.56 2.41
N VAL A 50 4.12 33.85 3.71
CA VAL A 50 4.76 35.08 4.22
C VAL A 50 6.22 34.82 4.61
N TYR A 51 6.81 33.73 4.14
CA TYR A 51 8.07 33.20 4.61
C TYR A 51 9.16 34.27 4.82
N ASP A 52 9.50 34.46 6.08
CA ASP A 52 10.76 34.99 6.55
C ASP A 52 11.62 33.83 7.05
N SER A 53 12.89 33.75 6.66
CA SER A 53 13.83 32.68 7.04
C SER A 53 14.02 32.50 8.57
N SER A 54 13.45 33.39 9.38
CA SER A 54 13.46 33.39 10.84
C SER A 54 12.18 32.77 11.46
N ALA A 55 11.16 32.44 10.71
CA ALA A 55 9.93 31.88 11.26
C ALA A 55 10.12 30.40 11.65
N ASP A 56 9.91 30.08 12.91
CA ASP A 56 9.81 28.72 13.41
C ASP A 56 8.54 28.06 12.89
N ILE A 57 8.70 27.23 11.83
CA ILE A 57 7.60 26.44 11.28
C ILE A 57 7.57 25.11 12.06
N THR A 58 6.59 24.96 12.94
CA THR A 58 6.38 23.70 13.68
C THR A 58 5.12 23.01 13.18
N PRO A 59 5.20 21.81 12.60
CA PRO A 59 4.02 21.06 12.21
C PRO A 59 3.26 20.54 13.42
N GLU A 60 1.94 20.62 13.37
CA GLU A 60 1.05 19.92 14.29
C GLU A 60 0.61 18.61 13.66
N PHE A 61 0.37 17.58 14.48
CA PHE A 61 -0.04 16.26 14.05
C PHE A 61 -1.34 15.85 14.70
N TYR A 62 -2.16 15.18 13.89
CA TYR A 62 -3.40 14.54 14.28
C TYR A 62 -3.38 13.11 13.74
N THR A 63 -4.29 12.27 14.20
CA THR A 63 -4.47 10.91 13.66
C THR A 63 -5.87 10.75 13.10
N TYR A 64 -5.99 9.85 12.13
CA TYR A 64 -7.28 9.50 11.53
C TYR A 64 -7.29 8.01 11.19
N ARG A 65 -8.38 7.32 11.56
CA ARG A 65 -8.60 5.92 11.18
C ARG A 65 -9.33 5.86 9.87
N VAL A 66 -8.63 5.37 8.84
CA VAL A 66 -9.12 5.31 7.46
C VAL A 66 -10.37 4.44 7.34
N LYS A 67 -11.44 4.98 6.79
CA LYS A 67 -12.71 4.28 6.54
C LYS A 67 -12.67 3.51 5.22
N ALA A 68 -13.65 2.62 5.00
CA ALA A 68 -13.68 1.74 3.83
C ALA A 68 -13.80 2.50 2.49
N GLU A 69 -14.51 3.63 2.50
CA GLU A 69 -14.73 4.50 1.34
C GLU A 69 -13.57 5.46 1.06
N ASP A 70 -12.62 5.58 2.00
CA ASP A 70 -11.51 6.53 1.86
C ASP A 70 -10.42 6.00 0.94
N THR A 71 -9.82 6.94 0.23
CA THR A 71 -8.54 6.79 -0.47
C THR A 71 -7.58 7.86 0.02
N ILE A 72 -6.28 7.67 -0.14
CA ILE A 72 -5.29 8.69 0.24
C ILE A 72 -5.57 10.03 -0.44
N LEU A 73 -6.08 10.02 -1.67
CA LEU A 73 -6.43 11.22 -2.42
C LEU A 73 -7.69 11.91 -1.88
N SER A 74 -8.72 11.14 -1.48
CA SER A 74 -9.94 11.72 -0.89
C SER A 74 -9.66 12.32 0.48
N ILE A 75 -8.81 11.69 1.29
CA ILE A 75 -8.35 12.23 2.57
C ILE A 75 -7.56 13.52 2.35
N ALA A 76 -6.58 13.52 1.43
CA ALA A 76 -5.78 14.70 1.10
C ALA A 76 -6.65 15.90 0.67
N ALA A 77 -7.66 15.64 -0.16
CA ALA A 77 -8.60 16.66 -0.63
C ALA A 77 -9.42 17.25 0.53
N ARG A 78 -10.01 16.41 1.39
CA ARG A 78 -10.79 16.87 2.56
C ARG A 78 -9.91 17.63 3.57
N CYS A 79 -8.70 17.15 3.80
CA CYS A 79 -7.72 17.77 4.70
C CYS A 79 -7.08 19.03 4.12
N CYS A 80 -7.35 19.38 2.86
CA CYS A 80 -6.70 20.49 2.17
C CYS A 80 -5.16 20.44 2.28
N ILE A 81 -4.56 19.25 2.17
CA ILE A 81 -3.11 19.06 2.22
C ILE A 81 -2.65 18.25 0.99
N PRO A 82 -1.45 18.48 0.43
CA PRO A 82 -0.94 17.65 -0.66
C PRO A 82 -0.87 16.16 -0.23
N TYR A 83 -1.31 15.25 -1.12
CA TYR A 83 -1.21 13.81 -0.84
C TYR A 83 0.24 13.37 -0.59
N ASP A 84 1.22 14.04 -1.20
CA ASP A 84 2.65 13.83 -1.00
C ASP A 84 3.05 13.88 0.49
N ALA A 85 2.49 14.85 1.23
CA ALA A 85 2.72 14.98 2.67
C ALA A 85 2.18 13.78 3.45
N LEU A 86 0.95 13.34 3.12
CA LEU A 86 0.34 12.17 3.77
C LEU A 86 1.09 10.88 3.43
N VAL A 87 1.45 10.71 2.15
CA VAL A 87 2.14 9.53 1.63
C VAL A 87 3.51 9.36 2.28
N THR A 88 4.30 10.44 2.32
CA THR A 88 5.67 10.37 2.86
C THR A 88 5.68 10.17 4.36
N LEU A 89 4.80 10.87 5.10
CA LEU A 89 4.72 10.74 6.55
C LEU A 89 4.24 9.35 7.00
N ASN A 90 3.31 8.75 6.26
CA ASN A 90 2.70 7.45 6.60
C ASN A 90 3.31 6.27 5.85
N ARG A 91 4.42 6.46 5.12
CA ARG A 91 5.13 5.41 4.37
C ARG A 91 4.23 4.62 3.43
N ILE A 92 3.30 5.30 2.76
CA ILE A 92 2.39 4.68 1.79
C ILE A 92 3.15 4.49 0.47
N ALA A 93 3.27 3.25 0.01
CA ALA A 93 4.14 2.92 -1.11
C ALA A 93 3.52 3.18 -2.48
N SER A 94 2.18 3.19 -2.60
CA SER A 94 1.48 3.39 -3.87
C SER A 94 0.06 3.93 -3.67
N ALA A 95 -0.50 4.53 -4.72
CA ALA A 95 -1.87 5.05 -4.71
C ALA A 95 -2.95 3.96 -4.55
N ASP A 96 -2.64 2.71 -4.93
CA ASP A 96 -3.54 1.56 -4.85
C ASP A 96 -3.36 0.73 -3.56
N GLU A 97 -2.51 1.19 -2.62
CA GLU A 97 -2.34 0.51 -1.34
C GLU A 97 -3.64 0.52 -0.54
N ASP A 98 -4.07 -0.65 -0.04
CA ASP A 98 -5.22 -0.70 0.86
C ASP A 98 -4.81 -0.20 2.26
N ILE A 99 -5.25 1.00 2.55
CA ILE A 99 -5.04 1.67 3.84
C ILE A 99 -6.25 1.58 4.76
N THR A 100 -7.31 0.86 4.38
CA THR A 100 -8.55 0.72 5.16
C THR A 100 -8.25 0.21 6.57
N GLY A 101 -8.80 0.90 7.58
CA GLY A 101 -8.61 0.58 8.99
C GLY A 101 -7.25 0.98 9.58
N LYS A 102 -6.27 1.41 8.77
CA LYS A 102 -4.99 1.94 9.27
C LYS A 102 -5.23 3.25 10.01
N LEU A 103 -4.50 3.45 11.10
CA LEU A 103 -4.39 4.74 11.76
C LEU A 103 -3.28 5.52 11.07
N ILE A 104 -3.62 6.60 10.36
CA ILE A 104 -2.66 7.47 9.68
C ILE A 104 -2.44 8.78 10.43
N ILE A 105 -1.27 9.36 10.25
CA ILE A 105 -0.89 10.66 10.82
C ILE A 105 -1.21 11.75 9.79
N LEU A 106 -1.94 12.76 10.21
CA LEU A 106 -2.32 13.94 9.41
C LEU A 106 -1.44 15.13 9.85
N PRO A 107 -0.48 15.59 9.04
CA PRO A 107 0.33 16.75 9.35
C PRO A 107 -0.40 18.05 8.98
N SER A 108 -0.24 19.10 9.77
CA SER A 108 -0.76 20.44 9.42
C SER A 108 0.09 21.15 8.36
N LEU A 109 1.36 20.77 8.22
CA LEU A 109 2.31 21.42 7.33
C LEU A 109 2.38 20.70 5.97
N PRO A 110 2.10 21.38 4.85
CA PRO A 110 2.39 20.89 3.51
C PRO A 110 3.91 20.75 3.31
N ALA A 111 4.42 19.50 3.33
CA ALA A 111 5.85 19.20 3.25
C ALA A 111 6.10 17.79 2.71
N LEU A 112 7.31 17.50 2.27
CA LEU A 112 7.80 16.13 2.19
C LEU A 112 8.43 15.73 3.52
N TYR A 113 8.11 14.55 4.01
CA TYR A 113 8.62 13.96 5.26
C TYR A 113 9.53 12.78 4.93
N VAL A 114 10.83 12.97 5.01
CA VAL A 114 11.83 12.00 4.54
C VAL A 114 12.47 11.30 5.73
N TYR A 115 12.30 10.00 5.79
CA TYR A 115 12.90 9.15 6.82
C TYR A 115 14.38 8.92 6.55
N LYS A 116 15.22 8.92 7.59
CA LYS A 116 16.67 8.65 7.47
C LYS A 116 16.97 7.24 6.95
N LYS A 117 16.07 6.30 7.17
CA LYS A 117 16.18 4.92 6.67
C LYS A 117 14.99 4.64 5.77
N PRO A 118 15.15 4.75 4.45
CA PRO A 118 14.11 4.36 3.50
C PRO A 118 13.84 2.86 3.57
N GLU A 119 12.55 2.48 3.54
CA GLU A 119 12.08 1.08 3.57
C GLU A 119 11.42 0.66 2.26
N SER A 120 11.15 1.62 1.37
CA SER A 120 10.51 1.37 0.07
C SER A 120 11.27 2.00 -1.08
N THR A 121 10.98 1.53 -2.31
CA THR A 121 11.55 2.15 -3.52
C THR A 121 11.13 3.61 -3.67
N LEU A 122 9.87 3.94 -3.33
CA LEU A 122 9.38 5.32 -3.36
C LEU A 122 10.18 6.20 -2.39
N GLU A 123 10.39 5.75 -1.15
CA GLU A 123 11.18 6.49 -0.17
C GLU A 123 12.63 6.70 -0.63
N ASN A 124 13.25 5.70 -1.28
CA ASN A 124 14.59 5.84 -1.87
C ASN A 124 14.62 6.87 -3.00
N LEU A 125 13.59 6.88 -3.89
CA LEU A 125 13.48 7.89 -4.94
C LEU A 125 13.37 9.30 -4.33
N ILE A 126 12.55 9.46 -3.30
CA ILE A 126 12.35 10.76 -2.62
C ILE A 126 13.63 11.20 -1.89
N ALA A 127 14.30 10.29 -1.17
CA ALA A 127 15.54 10.61 -0.47
C ALA A 127 16.64 11.11 -1.44
N ASN A 128 16.81 10.43 -2.58
CA ASN A 128 17.77 10.86 -3.62
C ASN A 128 17.38 12.20 -4.27
N TYR A 129 16.09 12.48 -4.38
CA TYR A 129 15.58 13.72 -4.94
C TYR A 129 15.79 14.91 -4.00
N VAL A 130 15.58 14.71 -2.71
CA VAL A 130 15.68 15.78 -1.68
C VAL A 130 17.05 16.45 -1.67
N ASP A 131 18.12 15.69 -1.90
CA ASP A 131 19.48 16.23 -1.99
C ASP A 131 19.67 17.16 -3.22
N GLN A 132 18.77 17.11 -4.20
CA GLN A 132 18.82 17.86 -5.46
C GLN A 132 17.81 19.00 -5.52
N VAL A 133 16.81 19.03 -4.62
CA VAL A 133 15.76 20.05 -4.63
C VAL A 133 16.29 21.37 -4.10
N ALA A 134 16.33 22.37 -4.97
CA ALA A 134 16.44 23.76 -4.57
C ALA A 134 15.07 24.22 -4.00
N SER A 135 14.75 23.82 -2.77
CA SER A 135 13.61 24.38 -2.05
C SER A 135 13.98 25.78 -1.57
N PRO A 136 13.12 26.80 -1.73
CA PRO A 136 13.32 28.10 -1.10
C PRO A 136 13.31 28.01 0.43
N PHE A 137 12.81 26.90 0.97
CA PHE A 137 12.71 26.64 2.40
C PHE A 137 13.83 25.73 2.85
N LYS A 138 14.50 26.09 3.94
CA LYS A 138 15.47 25.23 4.59
C LYS A 138 14.73 24.07 5.28
N GLY A 139 15.09 22.84 4.91
CA GLY A 139 14.58 21.65 5.60
C GLY A 139 15.10 21.56 7.03
N PHE A 140 14.35 20.91 7.90
CA PHE A 140 14.72 20.70 9.31
C PHE A 140 14.34 19.30 9.77
N GLU A 141 15.10 18.76 10.74
CA GLU A 141 14.79 17.49 11.37
C GLU A 141 13.73 17.66 12.45
N PHE A 142 12.85 16.65 12.55
CA PHE A 142 11.71 16.71 13.42
C PHE A 142 11.36 15.31 13.96
N PRO A 143 11.07 15.15 15.27
CA PRO A 143 10.64 13.87 15.83
C PRO A 143 9.15 13.65 15.60
N VAL A 144 8.79 12.44 15.14
CA VAL A 144 7.41 11.99 14.94
C VAL A 144 7.20 10.68 15.69
N PHE A 145 6.11 10.56 16.43
CA PHE A 145 5.68 9.28 16.99
C PHE A 145 4.99 8.48 15.88
N THR A 146 5.63 7.42 15.41
CA THR A 146 5.11 6.55 14.34
C THR A 146 4.41 5.30 14.87
N ALA A 147 4.65 4.96 16.15
CA ALA A 147 3.94 3.96 16.91
C ALA A 147 3.94 4.36 18.40
N PRO A 148 3.09 3.75 19.24
CA PRO A 148 3.15 3.97 20.67
C PRO A 148 4.58 3.75 21.20
N GLN A 149 5.16 4.75 21.86
CA GLN A 149 6.53 4.75 22.40
C GLN A 149 7.67 4.67 21.35
N GLN A 150 7.36 4.75 20.05
CA GLN A 150 8.35 4.77 18.99
C GLN A 150 8.45 6.15 18.34
N VAL A 151 9.58 6.81 18.50
CA VAL A 151 9.90 8.09 17.86
C VAL A 151 10.81 7.85 16.66
N SER A 152 10.42 8.39 15.53
CA SER A 152 11.24 8.43 14.31
C SER A 152 11.61 9.88 14.01
N PHE A 153 12.85 10.11 13.59
CA PHE A 153 13.26 11.43 13.10
C PHE A 153 13.05 11.48 11.59
N VAL A 154 12.34 12.50 11.14
CA VAL A 154 12.10 12.78 9.73
C VAL A 154 12.71 14.13 9.35
N TYR A 155 13.24 14.20 8.14
CA TYR A 155 13.65 15.46 7.54
C TYR A 155 12.43 16.06 6.83
N CYS A 156 11.99 17.23 7.31
CA CYS A 156 10.83 17.94 6.79
C CYS A 156 11.27 19.00 5.78
N LEU A 157 10.72 18.94 4.58
CA LEU A 157 10.92 19.92 3.50
C LEU A 157 9.60 20.65 3.24
N PRO A 158 9.40 21.86 3.82
CA PRO A 158 8.17 22.62 3.63
C PRO A 158 7.93 22.94 2.15
N ASN A 159 6.67 22.87 1.73
CA ASN A 159 6.19 23.17 0.38
C ASN A 159 6.85 22.35 -0.76
N ALA A 160 7.60 21.30 -0.42
CA ALA A 160 8.13 20.36 -1.41
C ALA A 160 7.04 19.33 -1.78
N LEU A 161 7.04 18.93 -3.05
CA LEU A 161 6.12 17.95 -3.62
C LEU A 161 6.93 16.85 -4.33
N PHE A 162 6.29 15.75 -4.69
CA PHE A 162 6.89 14.75 -5.57
C PHE A 162 7.34 15.39 -6.89
N ASP A 163 8.52 15.02 -7.34
CA ASP A 163 8.92 15.22 -8.72
C ASP A 163 8.12 14.34 -9.68
N GLY A 164 8.34 14.51 -10.98
CA GLY A 164 7.67 13.71 -12.00
C GLY A 164 7.94 12.21 -11.87
N THR A 165 9.15 11.82 -11.43
CA THR A 165 9.55 10.42 -11.26
C THR A 165 8.86 9.77 -10.07
N ALA A 166 8.92 10.38 -8.90
CA ALA A 166 8.26 9.90 -7.69
C ALA A 166 6.74 9.84 -7.88
N ARG A 167 6.15 10.87 -8.50
CA ARG A 167 4.74 10.91 -8.84
C ARG A 167 4.32 9.79 -9.78
N SER A 168 5.05 9.60 -10.86
CA SER A 168 4.79 8.53 -11.82
C SER A 168 4.91 7.16 -11.16
N PHE A 169 5.93 6.95 -10.32
CA PHE A 169 6.12 5.72 -9.56
C PHE A 169 4.99 5.46 -8.58
N PHE A 170 4.54 6.48 -7.84
CA PHE A 170 3.45 6.37 -6.86
C PHE A 170 2.12 5.96 -7.48
N PHE A 171 1.82 6.47 -8.68
CA PHE A 171 0.59 6.14 -9.41
C PHE A 171 0.72 4.90 -10.30
N GLN A 172 1.93 4.31 -10.44
CA GLN A 172 2.04 3.02 -11.12
C GLN A 172 1.34 1.92 -10.30
N PRO A 173 0.59 1.02 -10.95
CA PRO A 173 -0.04 -0.09 -10.27
C PRO A 173 0.98 -0.91 -9.48
N TYR A 174 0.72 -1.09 -8.21
CA TYR A 174 1.53 -1.93 -7.35
C TYR A 174 1.03 -3.36 -7.47
N TYR A 175 1.76 -4.19 -8.23
CA TYR A 175 1.45 -5.61 -8.34
C TYR A 175 2.10 -6.38 -7.18
N ARG A 176 1.31 -6.67 -6.15
CA ARG A 176 1.76 -7.48 -5.01
C ARG A 176 1.87 -8.96 -5.37
N TYR A 177 2.61 -9.72 -4.59
CA TYR A 177 2.63 -11.17 -4.72
C TYR A 177 1.25 -11.76 -4.37
N PRO A 178 0.72 -12.73 -5.17
CA PRO A 178 -0.66 -13.19 -5.02
C PRO A 178 -0.89 -14.17 -3.87
N LEU A 179 0.18 -14.73 -3.29
CA LEU A 179 0.13 -15.71 -2.20
C LEU A 179 1.05 -15.29 -1.05
N ASP A 180 0.64 -15.55 0.19
CA ASP A 180 1.50 -15.32 1.36
C ASP A 180 2.57 -16.42 1.53
N THR A 181 2.35 -17.60 0.95
CA THR A 181 3.27 -18.76 0.98
C THR A 181 3.36 -19.41 -0.39
N GLY A 182 4.43 -20.16 -0.66
CA GLY A 182 4.64 -20.85 -1.93
C GLY A 182 5.91 -20.42 -2.65
N TRP A 183 6.23 -21.04 -3.77
CA TRP A 183 7.40 -20.74 -4.60
C TRP A 183 7.04 -20.88 -6.09
N VAL A 184 7.74 -20.17 -6.96
CA VAL A 184 7.56 -20.29 -8.41
C VAL A 184 8.08 -21.67 -8.85
N SER A 185 7.16 -22.53 -9.23
CA SER A 185 7.45 -23.90 -9.69
C SER A 185 7.66 -23.98 -11.20
N SER A 186 7.13 -23.01 -11.96
CA SER A 186 7.32 -22.93 -13.40
C SER A 186 7.33 -21.46 -13.87
N PRO A 187 8.38 -21.03 -14.58
CA PRO A 187 8.49 -19.67 -15.09
C PRO A 187 7.66 -19.44 -16.35
N PHE A 188 7.50 -18.18 -16.69
CA PHE A 188 6.95 -17.69 -17.95
C PHE A 188 7.87 -18.01 -19.14
N GLY A 189 7.30 -18.22 -20.32
CA GLY A 189 8.02 -18.36 -21.57
C GLY A 189 8.14 -19.80 -22.08
N MET A 190 9.12 -20.06 -22.94
CA MET A 190 9.32 -21.39 -23.56
C MET A 190 9.83 -22.40 -22.52
N ARG A 191 9.08 -23.49 -22.34
CA ARG A 191 9.47 -24.60 -21.43
C ARG A 191 8.99 -25.95 -21.99
N ARG A 192 9.47 -27.04 -21.40
CA ARG A 192 8.90 -28.37 -21.66
C ARG A 192 7.52 -28.49 -21.04
N ASP A 193 6.53 -28.84 -21.84
CA ASP A 193 5.18 -29.10 -21.37
C ASP A 193 5.17 -30.37 -20.49
N PRO A 194 4.65 -30.28 -19.25
CA PRO A 194 4.70 -31.40 -18.31
C PRO A 194 3.85 -32.59 -18.68
N PHE A 195 2.92 -32.45 -19.65
CA PHE A 195 2.04 -33.53 -20.11
C PHE A 195 2.57 -34.21 -21.38
N THR A 196 3.15 -33.43 -22.30
CA THR A 196 3.56 -33.95 -23.63
C THR A 196 5.08 -34.08 -23.76
N GLY A 197 5.86 -33.43 -22.90
CA GLY A 197 7.32 -33.38 -22.97
C GLY A 197 7.85 -32.52 -24.13
N ARG A 198 6.97 -31.91 -24.94
CA ARG A 198 7.34 -31.05 -26.10
C ARG A 198 7.57 -29.61 -25.61
N ASN A 199 8.28 -28.83 -26.42
CA ASN A 199 8.40 -27.40 -26.16
C ASN A 199 7.03 -26.73 -26.28
N SER A 200 6.66 -25.92 -25.28
CA SER A 200 5.40 -25.19 -25.23
C SER A 200 5.62 -23.84 -24.58
N TYR A 201 4.86 -22.85 -25.02
CA TYR A 201 4.89 -21.52 -24.41
C TYR A 201 3.97 -21.48 -23.19
N HIS A 202 4.50 -20.96 -22.07
CA HIS A 202 3.78 -20.75 -20.82
C HIS A 202 3.43 -19.27 -20.68
N SER A 203 2.15 -18.94 -20.72
CA SER A 203 1.63 -17.56 -20.71
C SER A 203 1.65 -16.89 -19.34
N GLY A 204 2.10 -17.58 -18.30
CA GLY A 204 2.14 -17.07 -16.94
C GLY A 204 3.27 -17.67 -16.12
N ILE A 205 3.15 -17.57 -14.82
CA ILE A 205 3.98 -18.31 -13.86
C ILE A 205 3.09 -19.25 -13.04
N ASP A 206 3.63 -20.40 -12.66
CA ASP A 206 2.98 -21.31 -11.74
C ASP A 206 3.62 -21.19 -10.35
N ILE A 207 2.80 -20.94 -9.32
CA ILE A 207 3.23 -20.79 -7.94
C ILE A 207 2.70 -21.96 -7.13
N ALA A 208 3.55 -22.91 -6.79
CA ALA A 208 3.20 -24.07 -5.99
C ALA A 208 2.86 -23.66 -4.55
N ALA A 209 1.69 -24.12 -4.09
CA ALA A 209 1.21 -23.89 -2.74
C ALA A 209 0.15 -24.96 -2.37
N PRO A 210 -0.09 -25.26 -1.09
CA PRO A 210 -1.11 -26.19 -0.66
C PRO A 210 -2.50 -25.81 -1.19
N ARG A 211 -3.33 -26.85 -1.48
CA ARG A 211 -4.73 -26.62 -1.83
C ARG A 211 -5.45 -25.85 -0.71
N GLY A 212 -6.22 -24.84 -1.08
CA GLY A 212 -6.95 -23.98 -0.13
C GLY A 212 -6.17 -22.74 0.34
N THR A 213 -4.88 -22.60 -0.04
CA THR A 213 -4.13 -21.36 0.23
C THR A 213 -4.88 -20.16 -0.36
N PRO A 214 -5.11 -19.07 0.41
CA PRO A 214 -5.77 -17.89 -0.08
C PRO A 214 -5.03 -17.26 -1.27
N VAL A 215 -5.78 -16.90 -2.31
CA VAL A 215 -5.28 -16.20 -3.50
C VAL A 215 -5.74 -14.75 -3.42
N HIS A 216 -4.77 -13.83 -3.43
CA HIS A 216 -5.03 -12.40 -3.36
C HIS A 216 -4.90 -11.74 -4.73
N VAL A 217 -5.77 -10.77 -5.01
CA VAL A 217 -5.62 -9.96 -6.22
C VAL A 217 -4.33 -9.15 -6.15
N ILE A 218 -3.56 -9.17 -7.24
CA ILE A 218 -2.23 -8.53 -7.31
C ILE A 218 -2.29 -7.00 -7.34
N ALA A 219 -3.37 -6.43 -7.91
CA ALA A 219 -3.64 -4.98 -7.97
C ALA A 219 -5.14 -4.72 -7.92
N GLY A 220 -5.56 -3.52 -7.51
CA GLY A 220 -6.97 -3.13 -7.53
C GLY A 220 -7.56 -3.11 -8.94
N GLY A 221 -8.86 -3.47 -9.07
CA GLY A 221 -9.52 -3.54 -10.36
C GLY A 221 -10.97 -3.99 -10.29
N VAL A 222 -11.51 -4.38 -11.43
CA VAL A 222 -12.87 -4.93 -11.56
C VAL A 222 -12.77 -6.37 -12.07
N VAL A 223 -13.50 -7.27 -11.41
CA VAL A 223 -13.60 -8.68 -11.86
C VAL A 223 -14.39 -8.74 -13.17
N THR A 224 -13.74 -9.16 -14.24
CA THR A 224 -14.36 -9.25 -15.57
C THR A 224 -14.84 -10.66 -15.90
N GLU A 225 -14.23 -11.69 -15.28
CA GLU A 225 -14.60 -13.08 -15.51
C GLU A 225 -14.42 -13.94 -14.27
N VAL A 226 -15.41 -14.80 -14.01
CA VAL A 226 -15.34 -15.92 -13.05
C VAL A 226 -15.93 -17.13 -13.77
N ALA A 227 -15.08 -18.04 -14.22
CA ALA A 227 -15.49 -19.12 -15.12
C ALA A 227 -14.71 -20.42 -14.89
N TYR A 228 -15.06 -21.44 -15.70
CA TYR A 228 -14.33 -22.69 -15.82
C TYR A 228 -14.08 -23.04 -17.29
N ASN A 229 -12.83 -23.41 -17.60
CA ASN A 229 -12.49 -24.06 -18.88
C ASN A 229 -11.49 -25.20 -18.65
N ASN A 230 -11.28 -26.03 -19.67
CA ASN A 230 -10.44 -27.22 -19.55
C ASN A 230 -8.94 -26.93 -19.42
N ILE A 231 -8.50 -25.72 -19.73
CA ILE A 231 -7.08 -25.30 -19.60
C ILE A 231 -6.83 -24.68 -18.25
N LEU A 232 -7.46 -23.56 -17.97
CA LEU A 232 -7.28 -22.80 -16.72
C LEU A 232 -8.03 -23.41 -15.53
N GLY A 233 -8.95 -24.35 -15.75
CA GLY A 233 -9.85 -24.80 -14.70
C GLY A 233 -10.77 -23.69 -14.23
N LYS A 234 -11.09 -23.67 -12.92
CA LYS A 234 -11.74 -22.51 -12.29
C LYS A 234 -10.76 -21.35 -12.29
N HIS A 235 -11.20 -20.22 -12.82
CA HIS A 235 -10.34 -19.05 -12.95
C HIS A 235 -11.12 -17.76 -12.76
N ILE A 236 -10.36 -16.71 -12.44
CA ILE A 236 -10.83 -15.34 -12.26
C ILE A 236 -9.96 -14.45 -13.14
N ILE A 237 -10.59 -13.47 -13.82
CA ILE A 237 -9.87 -12.40 -14.53
C ILE A 237 -10.26 -11.06 -13.88
N VAL A 238 -9.25 -10.23 -13.64
CA VAL A 238 -9.41 -8.89 -13.07
C VAL A 238 -8.79 -7.88 -14.02
N GLN A 239 -9.59 -6.90 -14.45
CA GLN A 239 -9.15 -5.75 -15.24
C GLN A 239 -8.65 -4.66 -14.27
N HIS A 240 -7.42 -4.21 -14.47
CA HIS A 240 -6.79 -3.17 -13.66
C HIS A 240 -6.92 -1.78 -14.31
N LYS A 241 -6.75 -0.72 -13.50
CA LYS A 241 -6.90 0.66 -13.95
C LYS A 241 -5.87 1.11 -15.00
N ASP A 242 -4.73 0.44 -15.07
CA ASP A 242 -3.65 0.70 -16.04
C ASP A 242 -3.88 0.02 -17.40
N GLY A 243 -5.02 -0.62 -17.59
CA GLY A 243 -5.38 -1.32 -18.82
C GLY A 243 -4.89 -2.77 -18.91
N ARG A 244 -4.17 -3.26 -17.89
CA ARG A 244 -3.74 -4.67 -17.83
C ARG A 244 -4.80 -5.55 -17.17
N GLU A 245 -4.70 -6.85 -17.46
CA GLU A 245 -5.51 -7.89 -16.83
C GLU A 245 -4.63 -8.86 -16.05
N SER A 246 -5.13 -9.37 -14.94
CA SER A 246 -4.54 -10.53 -14.26
C SER A 246 -5.48 -11.72 -14.31
N VAL A 247 -4.92 -12.91 -14.58
CA VAL A 247 -5.64 -14.19 -14.65
C VAL A 247 -5.15 -15.10 -13.54
N TYR A 248 -6.09 -15.65 -12.78
CA TYR A 248 -5.84 -16.57 -11.65
C TYR A 248 -6.46 -17.92 -11.98
N GLY A 249 -5.63 -18.89 -12.38
CA GLY A 249 -6.07 -20.21 -12.83
C GLY A 249 -5.93 -21.31 -11.79
N HIS A 250 -6.46 -22.48 -12.10
CA HIS A 250 -6.44 -23.74 -11.37
C HIS A 250 -7.05 -23.67 -9.97
N LEU A 251 -7.93 -22.69 -9.71
CA LEU A 251 -8.54 -22.44 -8.41
C LEU A 251 -9.38 -23.62 -7.93
N SER A 252 -9.37 -23.87 -6.63
CA SER A 252 -10.34 -24.77 -5.98
C SER A 252 -11.69 -24.10 -5.79
N GLN A 253 -11.65 -22.78 -5.48
CA GLN A 253 -12.85 -21.97 -5.23
C GLN A 253 -12.60 -20.50 -5.62
N ALA A 254 -13.64 -19.82 -6.12
CA ALA A 254 -13.71 -18.39 -6.31
C ALA A 254 -14.58 -17.76 -5.22
N PHE A 255 -14.20 -16.58 -4.72
CA PHE A 255 -14.91 -15.86 -3.63
C PHE A 255 -15.49 -14.52 -4.09
N VAL A 256 -15.37 -14.20 -5.37
CA VAL A 256 -15.85 -12.97 -5.99
C VAL A 256 -16.78 -13.26 -7.15
N VAL A 257 -17.50 -12.22 -7.58
CA VAL A 257 -18.43 -12.31 -8.74
C VAL A 257 -18.02 -11.30 -9.81
N VAL A 258 -18.48 -11.54 -11.05
CA VAL A 258 -18.26 -10.61 -12.18
C VAL A 258 -18.89 -9.25 -11.86
N GLY A 259 -18.18 -8.17 -12.19
CA GLY A 259 -18.54 -6.79 -11.91
C GLY A 259 -18.10 -6.27 -10.52
N GLU A 260 -17.59 -7.15 -9.67
CA GLU A 260 -17.13 -6.75 -8.34
C GLU A 260 -15.84 -5.92 -8.42
N THR A 261 -15.82 -4.77 -7.74
CA THR A 261 -14.60 -3.97 -7.56
C THR A 261 -13.78 -4.53 -6.42
N VAL A 262 -12.51 -4.85 -6.68
CA VAL A 262 -11.58 -5.42 -5.71
C VAL A 262 -10.41 -4.48 -5.47
N LYS A 263 -10.00 -4.33 -4.20
CA LYS A 263 -8.79 -3.60 -3.80
C LYS A 263 -7.59 -4.56 -3.84
N SER A 264 -6.38 -4.03 -4.09
CA SER A 264 -5.14 -4.80 -4.02
C SER A 264 -5.06 -5.58 -2.70
N GLY A 265 -4.77 -6.88 -2.78
CA GLY A 265 -4.66 -7.74 -1.61
C GLY A 265 -5.96 -8.38 -1.13
N LYS A 266 -7.11 -8.05 -1.69
CA LYS A 266 -8.34 -8.78 -1.38
C LYS A 266 -8.21 -10.26 -1.75
N THR A 267 -8.64 -11.16 -0.85
CA THR A 267 -8.74 -12.59 -1.16
C THR A 267 -9.86 -12.81 -2.16
N ILE A 268 -9.54 -13.35 -3.34
CA ILE A 268 -10.48 -13.58 -4.44
C ILE A 268 -10.77 -15.04 -4.71
N GLY A 269 -9.95 -15.95 -4.17
CA GLY A 269 -10.12 -17.38 -4.37
C GLY A 269 -9.15 -18.20 -3.53
N ALA A 270 -9.05 -19.48 -3.82
CA ALA A 270 -8.15 -20.41 -3.16
C ALA A 270 -7.45 -21.32 -4.16
N VAL A 271 -6.17 -21.62 -3.90
CA VAL A 271 -5.33 -22.52 -4.69
C VAL A 271 -6.00 -23.90 -4.84
N GLY A 272 -5.91 -24.46 -6.03
CA GLY A 272 -6.41 -25.80 -6.37
C GLY A 272 -5.55 -26.52 -7.39
N SER A 273 -6.19 -27.40 -8.14
CA SER A 273 -5.59 -28.19 -9.24
C SER A 273 -6.68 -28.51 -10.27
N THR A 274 -7.56 -27.55 -10.58
CA THR A 274 -8.61 -27.74 -11.57
C THR A 274 -8.12 -27.47 -12.99
N GLY A 275 -8.77 -28.05 -14.00
CA GLY A 275 -8.35 -27.93 -15.40
C GLY A 275 -7.07 -28.71 -15.72
N ARG A 276 -6.21 -28.17 -16.58
CA ARG A 276 -4.96 -28.80 -17.02
C ARG A 276 -3.83 -28.54 -16.02
N SER A 277 -3.83 -29.22 -14.90
CA SER A 277 -2.89 -29.07 -13.80
C SER A 277 -2.30 -30.41 -13.38
N THR A 278 -1.01 -30.44 -13.03
CA THR A 278 -0.29 -31.63 -12.55
C THR A 278 -0.25 -31.71 -11.02
N GLY A 279 -0.69 -30.67 -10.31
CA GLY A 279 -0.65 -30.61 -8.85
C GLY A 279 -1.18 -29.27 -8.32
N ASN A 280 -1.21 -29.10 -7.01
CA ASN A 280 -1.74 -27.87 -6.42
C ASN A 280 -0.81 -26.68 -6.67
N HIS A 281 -1.28 -25.69 -7.41
CA HIS A 281 -0.60 -24.43 -7.68
C HIS A 281 -1.60 -23.33 -8.11
N LEU A 282 -1.18 -22.09 -8.02
CA LEU A 282 -1.80 -20.97 -8.70
C LEU A 282 -1.10 -20.75 -10.04
N HIS A 283 -1.85 -20.74 -11.14
CA HIS A 283 -1.39 -20.21 -12.41
C HIS A 283 -1.73 -18.71 -12.46
N LEU A 284 -0.72 -17.84 -12.61
CA LEU A 284 -0.89 -16.39 -12.69
C LEU A 284 -0.40 -15.86 -14.02
N GLU A 285 -1.27 -15.13 -14.73
CA GLU A 285 -0.88 -14.37 -15.91
C GLU A 285 -1.08 -12.87 -15.68
N ILE A 286 -0.27 -12.06 -16.34
CA ILE A 286 -0.50 -10.62 -16.54
C ILE A 286 -0.59 -10.43 -18.06
N ARG A 287 -1.64 -9.75 -18.51
CA ARG A 287 -1.88 -9.49 -19.94
C ARG A 287 -2.04 -8.00 -20.19
N GLU A 288 -1.57 -7.54 -21.35
CA GLU A 288 -1.83 -6.19 -21.88
C GLU A 288 -2.35 -6.33 -23.31
N SER A 289 -3.54 -5.82 -23.57
CA SER A 289 -4.22 -6.02 -24.88
C SER A 289 -4.24 -7.49 -25.32
N HIS A 290 -4.58 -8.41 -24.39
CA HIS A 290 -4.60 -9.87 -24.55
C HIS A 290 -3.24 -10.55 -24.80
N ILE A 291 -2.14 -9.80 -24.80
CA ILE A 291 -0.78 -10.35 -24.92
C ILE A 291 -0.24 -10.65 -23.51
N ALA A 292 0.21 -11.89 -23.31
CA ALA A 292 0.78 -12.31 -22.05
C ALA A 292 2.16 -11.66 -21.82
N LEU A 293 2.36 -11.08 -20.65
CA LEU A 293 3.58 -10.49 -20.17
C LEU A 293 4.20 -11.36 -19.07
N ASP A 294 5.51 -11.30 -18.92
CA ASP A 294 6.22 -12.02 -17.84
C ASP A 294 5.84 -11.45 -16.46
N PRO A 295 5.06 -12.17 -15.63
CA PRO A 295 4.62 -11.67 -14.35
C PRO A 295 5.77 -11.35 -13.38
N ALA A 296 6.92 -12.02 -13.51
CA ALA A 296 8.08 -11.79 -12.63
C ALA A 296 8.65 -10.37 -12.75
N LYS A 297 8.38 -9.67 -13.87
CA LYS A 297 8.81 -8.28 -14.08
C LYS A 297 7.93 -7.25 -13.36
N PHE A 298 6.73 -7.63 -12.96
CA PHE A 298 5.74 -6.75 -12.35
C PHE A 298 5.57 -7.01 -10.86
N LEU A 299 5.63 -8.29 -10.46
CA LEU A 299 5.46 -8.67 -9.06
C LEU A 299 6.65 -8.16 -8.24
N LYS A 300 6.38 -7.37 -7.23
CA LYS A 300 7.41 -6.97 -6.27
C LYS A 300 7.64 -8.11 -5.26
N ASN A 301 8.90 -8.34 -4.95
CA ASN A 301 9.31 -9.35 -3.98
C ASN A 301 8.65 -9.08 -2.62
N ARG A 302 8.40 -10.21 -1.91
CA ARG A 302 7.91 -10.22 -0.53
C ARG A 302 8.80 -9.40 0.38
#